data_7b00f67a2869d6b51d632100982be270
#
_entry.id   7b00f67a2869d6b51d632100982be270
#
_cell.length_a   1.000
_cell.length_b   1.000
_cell.length_c   1.000
_cell.angle_alpha   90.00
_cell.angle_beta   90.00
_cell.angle_gamma   90.00
#
_symmetry.space_group_name_H-M   'P 1'
#
loop_
_entity.id
_entity.type
_entity.pdbx_description
1 polymer ?
#
loop_
_entity_poly.entity_id
_entity_poly.type
_entity_poly.pdbx_seq_one_letter_code
_entity_poly.pdbx_strand_id
1 'polypeptide(L)'
;GIYGGGRGMMSLTAVQISELTAQFFLAAAGTLSFAILFACPRRCLPYCALVGAVGWLWYELLTLLGADAATASLLAVIPLTILTRVFAITQKTPVTVFLLTGIFPLVPGAGIYYTAYYFIQNENALALAKGISTFKIAVALAIGISLVLCVPLPKRK
;
A
#
# COMPACT_ATOMS: atom_id res chain seq x y z
N GLY A 1 -41.70 10.43 2.85
CA GLY A 1 -41.82 9.19 2.15
C GLY A 1 -40.62 8.92 1.28
N ILE A 2 -40.22 7.66 1.20
CA ILE A 2 -39.44 7.02 0.13
C ILE A 2 -37.98 7.43 0.01
N TYR A 3 -37.14 6.79 0.83
CA TYR A 3 -35.82 6.32 0.40
C TYR A 3 -35.62 4.90 0.96
N GLY A 4 -36.21 3.98 0.24
CA GLY A 4 -35.97 2.55 0.40
C GLY A 4 -34.86 2.08 -0.50
N GLY A 5 -33.90 1.42 0.07
CA GLY A 5 -33.23 0.23 -0.39
C GLY A 5 -32.58 0.24 -1.78
N GLY A 6 -31.30 0.06 -1.80
CA GLY A 6 -30.53 -0.27 -2.98
C GLY A 6 -29.05 -0.17 -2.74
N ARG A 7 -28.52 -0.82 -1.71
CA ARG A 7 -27.09 -1.15 -1.68
C ARG A 7 -26.86 -2.37 -2.57
N GLY A 8 -27.26 -2.22 -3.85
CA GLY A 8 -26.84 -3.10 -4.90
C GLY A 8 -25.50 -2.62 -5.42
N MET A 9 -24.62 -3.57 -5.74
CA MET A 9 -23.33 -3.46 -6.42
C MET A 9 -23.07 -2.06 -6.96
N MET A 10 -22.20 -1.29 -6.28
CA MET A 10 -21.78 0.03 -6.76
C MET A 10 -21.08 -0.19 -8.10
N SER A 11 -21.80 0.07 -9.18
CA SER A 11 -21.18 0.29 -10.47
C SER A 11 -20.19 1.44 -10.27
N LEU A 12 -18.91 1.15 -10.42
CA LEU A 12 -17.86 2.16 -10.40
C LEU A 12 -18.26 3.25 -11.38
N THR A 13 -18.55 4.45 -10.88
CA THR A 13 -18.90 5.57 -11.74
C THR A 13 -17.68 5.97 -12.56
N ALA A 14 -17.88 6.58 -13.74
CA ALA A 14 -16.77 7.03 -14.60
C ALA A 14 -15.79 7.94 -13.83
N VAL A 15 -16.30 8.73 -12.88
CA VAL A 15 -15.48 9.60 -12.01
C VAL A 15 -14.58 8.76 -11.10
N GLN A 16 -15.10 7.72 -10.46
CA GLN A 16 -14.30 6.84 -9.61
C GLN A 16 -13.20 6.10 -10.39
N ILE A 17 -13.50 5.69 -11.62
CA ILE A 17 -12.51 5.07 -12.50
C ILE A 17 -11.41 6.06 -12.87
N SER A 18 -11.75 7.31 -13.18
CA SER A 18 -10.75 8.36 -13.49
C SER A 18 -9.89 8.70 -12.28
N GLU A 19 -10.45 8.72 -11.07
CA GLU A 19 -9.70 8.92 -9.84
C GLU A 19 -8.75 7.76 -9.55
N LEU A 20 -9.20 6.52 -9.68
CA LEU A 20 -8.35 5.34 -9.49
C LEU A 20 -7.19 5.30 -10.49
N THR A 21 -7.42 5.66 -11.75
CA THR A 21 -6.35 5.73 -12.76
C THR A 21 -5.35 6.83 -12.43
N ALA A 22 -5.81 8.01 -12.03
CA ALA A 22 -4.92 9.09 -11.61
C ALA A 22 -4.07 8.68 -10.39
N GLN A 23 -4.67 8.06 -9.39
CA GLN A 23 -3.97 7.57 -8.20
C GLN A 23 -2.97 6.46 -8.52
N PHE A 24 -3.29 5.57 -9.46
CA PHE A 24 -2.35 4.55 -9.94
C PHE A 24 -1.06 5.19 -10.51
N PHE A 25 -1.20 6.19 -11.38
CA PHE A 25 -0.05 6.87 -11.96
C PHE A 25 0.72 7.70 -10.93
N LEU A 26 0.04 8.35 -9.99
CA LEU A 26 0.68 9.07 -8.88
C LEU A 26 1.47 8.14 -7.97
N ALA A 27 0.91 7.00 -7.61
CA ALA A 27 1.60 5.99 -6.82
C ALA A 27 2.81 5.40 -7.57
N ALA A 28 2.67 5.15 -8.88
CA ALA A 28 3.78 4.71 -9.73
C ALA A 28 4.91 5.75 -9.77
N ALA A 29 4.58 7.02 -9.96
CA ALA A 29 5.57 8.11 -9.98
C ALA A 29 6.26 8.29 -8.62
N GLY A 30 5.49 8.24 -7.52
CA GLY A 30 6.03 8.29 -6.17
C GLY A 30 6.98 7.13 -5.88
N THR A 31 6.57 5.91 -6.20
CA THR A 31 7.41 4.72 -6.01
C THR A 31 8.67 4.77 -6.88
N LEU A 32 8.55 5.26 -8.12
CA LEU A 32 9.70 5.45 -9.00
C LEU A 32 10.70 6.44 -8.42
N SER A 33 10.21 7.53 -7.85
CA SER A 33 11.06 8.55 -7.20
C SER A 33 11.83 7.94 -6.01
N PHE A 34 11.17 7.14 -5.17
CA PHE A 34 11.83 6.40 -4.10
C PHE A 34 12.83 5.36 -4.62
N ALA A 35 12.51 4.66 -5.70
CA ALA A 35 13.42 3.71 -6.32
C ALA A 35 14.71 4.38 -6.82
N ILE A 36 14.60 5.58 -7.37
CA ILE A 36 15.76 6.39 -7.77
C ILE A 36 16.55 6.85 -6.55
N LEU A 37 15.87 7.33 -5.50
CA LEU A 37 16.49 7.78 -4.26
C LEU A 37 17.29 6.66 -3.57
N PHE A 38 16.80 5.43 -3.61
CA PHE A 38 17.47 4.23 -3.08
C PHE A 38 18.50 3.64 -4.05
N ALA A 39 18.85 4.34 -5.12
CA ALA A 39 19.84 3.91 -6.11
C ALA A 39 19.54 2.52 -6.68
N CYS A 40 18.28 2.18 -6.88
CA CYS A 40 17.88 0.92 -7.49
C CYS A 40 18.43 0.81 -8.93
N PRO A 41 18.83 -0.38 -9.38
CA PRO A 41 19.30 -0.60 -10.75
C PRO A 41 18.26 -0.11 -11.76
N ARG A 42 18.70 0.63 -12.78
CA ARG A 42 17.80 1.22 -13.79
C ARG A 42 16.84 0.22 -14.42
N ARG A 43 17.29 -1.02 -14.63
CA ARG A 43 16.47 -2.12 -15.15
C ARG A 43 15.30 -2.51 -14.23
N CYS A 44 15.41 -2.24 -12.91
CA CYS A 44 14.39 -2.59 -11.91
C CYS A 44 13.36 -1.46 -11.70
N LEU A 45 13.65 -0.24 -12.13
CA LEU A 45 12.80 0.93 -11.89
C LEU A 45 11.34 0.75 -12.35
N PRO A 46 11.05 0.28 -13.57
CA PRO A 46 9.66 0.11 -14.01
C PRO A 46 8.92 -0.95 -13.19
N TYR A 47 9.62 -1.98 -12.73
CA TYR A 47 9.03 -3.02 -11.88
C TYR A 47 8.75 -2.49 -10.47
N CYS A 48 9.62 -1.65 -9.90
CA CYS A 48 9.38 -0.97 -8.63
C CYS A 48 8.13 -0.10 -8.70
N ALA A 49 8.01 0.72 -9.75
CA ALA A 49 6.85 1.58 -9.98
C ALA A 49 5.55 0.76 -10.08
N LEU A 50 5.58 -0.36 -10.78
CA LEU A 50 4.42 -1.25 -10.93
C LEU A 50 4.01 -1.89 -9.59
N VAL A 51 4.98 -2.35 -8.79
CA VAL A 51 4.71 -2.94 -7.46
C VAL A 51 3.98 -1.93 -6.56
N GLY A 52 4.48 -0.70 -6.47
CA GLY A 52 3.85 0.34 -5.65
C GLY A 52 2.48 0.75 -6.16
N ALA A 53 2.33 0.90 -7.47
CA ALA A 53 1.06 1.26 -8.09
C ALA A 53 -0.02 0.18 -7.87
N VAL A 54 0.32 -1.09 -8.02
CA VAL A 54 -0.59 -2.22 -7.75
C VAL A 54 -0.97 -2.28 -6.27
N GLY A 55 0.00 -2.13 -5.37
CA GLY A 55 -0.26 -2.12 -3.93
C GLY A 55 -1.23 -1.00 -3.52
N TRP A 56 -1.01 0.21 -4.04
CA TRP A 56 -1.90 1.35 -3.79
C TRP A 56 -3.29 1.15 -4.38
N LEU A 57 -3.38 0.65 -5.61
CA LEU A 57 -4.67 0.39 -6.26
C LEU A 57 -5.52 -0.61 -5.45
N TRP A 58 -4.91 -1.68 -4.95
CA TRP A 58 -5.60 -2.64 -4.09
C TRP A 58 -6.07 -2.02 -2.78
N TYR A 59 -5.24 -1.17 -2.16
CA TYR A 59 -5.61 -0.44 -0.95
C TYR A 59 -6.83 0.46 -1.18
N GLU A 60 -6.81 1.27 -2.23
CA GLU A 60 -7.91 2.16 -2.58
C GLU A 60 -9.21 1.38 -2.90
N LEU A 61 -9.09 0.30 -3.66
CA LEU A 61 -10.23 -0.54 -4.01
C LEU A 61 -10.89 -1.13 -2.74
N LEU A 62 -10.10 -1.62 -1.81
CA LEU A 62 -10.60 -2.17 -0.55
C LEU A 62 -11.22 -1.11 0.33
N THR A 63 -10.67 0.09 0.35
CA THR A 63 -11.21 1.24 1.09
C THR A 63 -12.56 1.67 0.51
N LEU A 64 -12.70 1.68 -0.82
CA LEU A 64 -13.99 1.94 -1.50
C LEU A 64 -15.03 0.87 -1.19
N LEU A 65 -14.62 -0.37 -0.95
CA LEU A 65 -15.51 -1.46 -0.52
C LEU A 65 -15.88 -1.37 0.97
N GLY A 66 -15.36 -0.37 1.70
CA GLY A 66 -15.68 -0.11 3.11
C GLY A 66 -14.76 -0.83 4.10
N ALA A 67 -13.62 -1.33 3.67
CA ALA A 67 -12.63 -1.91 4.57
C ALA A 67 -11.98 -0.82 5.44
N ASP A 68 -11.72 -1.15 6.71
CA ASP A 68 -10.91 -0.30 7.61
C ASP A 68 -9.47 -0.21 7.09
N ALA A 69 -8.81 0.92 7.37
CA ALA A 69 -7.46 1.21 6.87
C ALA A 69 -6.43 0.12 7.21
N ALA A 70 -6.49 -0.47 8.41
CA ALA A 70 -5.60 -1.55 8.79
C ALA A 70 -5.86 -2.84 8.00
N THR A 71 -7.14 -3.20 7.82
CA THR A 71 -7.56 -4.36 7.03
C THR A 71 -7.23 -4.18 5.55
N ALA A 72 -7.50 -2.99 5.00
CA ALA A 72 -7.15 -2.65 3.62
C ALA A 72 -5.63 -2.74 3.38
N SER A 73 -4.82 -2.25 4.32
CA SER A 73 -3.36 -2.33 4.26
C SER A 73 -2.85 -3.78 4.32
N LEU A 74 -3.42 -4.60 5.22
CA LEU A 74 -3.08 -6.03 5.33
C LEU A 74 -3.36 -6.77 4.02
N LEU A 75 -4.53 -6.58 3.44
CA LEU A 75 -4.94 -7.25 2.21
C LEU A 75 -4.20 -6.71 0.98
N ALA A 76 -3.88 -5.41 0.94
CA ALA A 76 -3.15 -4.80 -0.17
C ALA A 76 -1.67 -5.21 -0.21
N VAL A 77 -1.05 -5.42 0.95
CA VAL A 77 0.36 -5.81 1.00
C VAL A 77 0.61 -7.24 0.52
N ILE A 78 -0.40 -8.11 0.56
CA ILE A 78 -0.28 -9.50 0.09
C ILE A 78 0.04 -9.57 -1.41
N PRO A 79 -0.80 -9.04 -2.33
CA PRO A 79 -0.51 -9.06 -3.75
C PRO A 79 0.76 -8.26 -4.10
N LEU A 80 1.01 -7.15 -3.39
CA LEU A 80 2.24 -6.38 -3.52
C LEU A 80 3.46 -7.26 -3.24
N THR A 81 3.48 -7.98 -2.13
CA THR A 81 4.63 -8.83 -1.74
C THR A 81 4.78 -10.02 -2.67
N ILE A 82 3.69 -10.62 -3.14
CA ILE A 82 3.73 -11.69 -4.17
C ILE A 82 4.39 -11.17 -5.45
N LEU A 83 3.94 -10.02 -5.94
CA LEU A 83 4.49 -9.40 -7.16
C LEU A 83 5.98 -9.07 -7.00
N THR A 84 6.36 -8.55 -5.84
CA THR A 84 7.77 -8.30 -5.46
C THR A 84 8.61 -9.56 -5.57
N ARG A 85 8.13 -10.70 -5.08
CA ARG A 85 8.84 -11.98 -5.15
C ARG A 85 8.99 -12.48 -6.59
N VAL A 86 7.94 -12.35 -7.39
CA VAL A 86 7.98 -12.72 -8.81
C VAL A 86 9.02 -11.89 -9.55
N PHE A 87 9.04 -10.57 -9.35
CA PHE A 87 10.03 -9.72 -9.99
C PHE A 87 11.46 -9.93 -9.47
N ALA A 88 11.63 -10.23 -8.19
CA ALA A 88 12.93 -10.58 -7.65
C ALA A 88 13.54 -11.81 -8.35
N ILE A 89 12.72 -12.84 -8.63
CA ILE A 89 13.16 -14.03 -9.34
C ILE A 89 13.45 -13.74 -10.81
N THR A 90 12.57 -13.01 -11.51
CA THR A 90 12.71 -12.71 -12.93
C THR A 90 13.90 -11.79 -13.22
N GLN A 91 14.12 -10.80 -12.35
CA GLN A 91 15.21 -9.83 -12.50
C GLN A 91 16.51 -10.26 -11.82
N LYS A 92 16.52 -11.43 -11.15
CA LYS A 92 17.67 -11.93 -10.37
C LYS A 92 18.21 -10.87 -9.40
N THR A 93 17.30 -10.20 -8.69
CA THR A 93 17.58 -9.08 -7.80
C THR A 93 16.99 -9.39 -6.43
N PRO A 94 17.61 -8.94 -5.31
CA PRO A 94 17.05 -9.17 -3.98
C PRO A 94 15.60 -8.65 -3.85
N VAL A 95 14.76 -9.43 -3.16
CA VAL A 95 13.35 -9.09 -2.90
C VAL A 95 13.21 -7.71 -2.24
N THR A 96 14.16 -7.37 -1.37
CA THR A 96 14.19 -6.12 -0.62
C THR A 96 14.19 -4.87 -1.52
N VAL A 97 14.77 -4.94 -2.71
CA VAL A 97 14.81 -3.82 -3.66
C VAL A 97 13.40 -3.42 -4.10
N PHE A 98 12.58 -4.39 -4.46
CA PHE A 98 11.19 -4.15 -4.89
C PHE A 98 10.26 -3.93 -3.71
N LEU A 99 10.49 -4.63 -2.59
CA LEU A 99 9.66 -4.53 -1.40
C LEU A 99 9.78 -3.16 -0.74
N LEU A 100 11.01 -2.70 -0.49
CA LEU A 100 11.25 -1.40 0.15
C LEU A 100 10.64 -0.25 -0.66
N THR A 101 10.83 -0.25 -1.96
CA THR A 101 10.30 0.81 -2.82
C THR A 101 8.78 0.71 -2.96
N GLY A 102 8.25 -0.50 -3.15
CA GLY A 102 6.83 -0.73 -3.40
C GLY A 102 5.92 -0.50 -2.22
N ILE A 103 6.42 -0.67 -0.99
CA ILE A 103 5.61 -0.48 0.23
C ILE A 103 5.38 1.00 0.58
N PHE A 104 6.22 1.92 0.10
CA PHE A 104 6.16 3.33 0.48
C PHE A 104 4.78 3.97 0.38
N PRO A 105 3.98 3.76 -0.68
CA PRO A 105 2.63 4.30 -0.74
C PRO A 105 1.70 3.81 0.38
N LEU A 106 1.95 2.61 0.92
CA LEU A 106 1.14 2.00 1.98
C LEU A 106 1.61 2.37 3.39
N VAL A 107 2.85 2.87 3.54
CA VAL A 107 3.37 3.29 4.85
C VAL A 107 2.54 4.46 5.38
N PRO A 108 2.04 4.39 6.64
CA PRO A 108 1.16 5.41 7.19
C PRO A 108 1.91 6.69 7.60
N GLY A 109 2.62 7.33 6.66
CA GLY A 109 3.43 8.51 6.90
C GLY A 109 2.63 9.70 7.44
N ALA A 110 1.46 9.95 6.88
CA ALA A 110 0.55 11.00 7.37
C ALA A 110 0.09 10.71 8.81
N GLY A 111 -0.18 9.45 9.15
CA GLY A 111 -0.55 9.05 10.51
C GLY A 111 0.57 9.34 11.52
N ILE A 112 1.82 9.04 11.16
CA ILE A 112 3.01 9.33 11.99
C ILE A 112 3.15 10.84 12.17
N TYR A 113 3.03 11.61 11.08
CA TYR A 113 3.12 13.06 11.11
C TYR A 113 2.05 13.68 12.03
N TYR A 114 0.77 13.32 11.86
CA TYR A 114 -0.30 13.88 12.67
C TYR A 114 -0.22 13.45 14.13
N THR A 115 0.27 12.24 14.43
CA THR A 115 0.53 11.80 15.80
C THR A 115 1.54 12.73 16.49
N ALA A 116 2.65 13.02 15.81
CA ALA A 116 3.69 13.92 16.32
C ALA A 116 3.16 15.37 16.44
N TYR A 117 2.42 15.84 15.44
CA TYR A 117 1.82 17.17 15.43
C TYR A 117 0.90 17.39 16.62
N TYR A 118 -0.07 16.50 16.88
CA TYR A 118 -0.98 16.61 18.01
C TYR A 118 -0.24 16.49 19.36
N PHE A 119 0.81 15.67 19.41
CA PHE A 119 1.63 15.56 20.61
C PHE A 119 2.34 16.89 20.96
N ILE A 120 2.91 17.57 19.97
CA ILE A 120 3.56 18.88 20.16
C ILE A 120 2.53 19.97 20.57
N GLN A 121 1.30 19.87 20.06
CA GLN A 121 0.21 20.79 20.41
C GLN A 121 -0.42 20.50 21.79
N ASN A 122 0.10 19.51 22.53
CA ASN A 122 -0.46 19.04 23.80
C ASN A 122 -1.89 18.47 23.71
N GLU A 123 -2.33 18.10 22.50
CA GLU A 123 -3.61 17.43 22.26
C GLU A 123 -3.45 15.90 22.41
N ASN A 124 -3.16 15.47 23.63
CA ASN A 124 -2.77 14.09 23.93
C ASN A 124 -3.81 13.05 23.51
N ALA A 125 -5.09 13.36 23.63
CA ALA A 125 -6.17 12.44 23.23
C ALA A 125 -6.17 12.17 21.72
N LEU A 126 -6.00 13.22 20.90
CA LEU A 126 -5.92 13.11 19.45
C LEU A 126 -4.61 12.44 19.01
N ALA A 127 -3.49 12.79 19.67
CA ALA A 127 -2.20 12.14 19.44
C ALA A 127 -2.27 10.63 19.68
N LEU A 128 -2.89 10.22 20.80
CA LEU A 128 -3.05 8.81 21.13
C LEU A 128 -3.95 8.08 20.13
N ALA A 129 -5.09 8.66 19.77
CA ALA A 129 -6.02 8.08 18.81
C ALA A 129 -5.36 7.87 17.42
N LYS A 130 -4.63 8.88 16.92
CA LYS A 130 -3.87 8.78 15.66
C LYS A 130 -2.73 7.78 15.76
N GLY A 131 -1.99 7.78 16.86
CA GLY A 131 -0.89 6.86 17.12
C GLY A 131 -1.34 5.39 17.12
N ILE A 132 -2.45 5.07 17.79
CA ILE A 132 -3.02 3.73 17.80
C ILE A 132 -3.45 3.30 16.40
N SER A 133 -4.12 4.16 15.64
CA SER A 133 -4.53 3.86 14.27
C SER A 133 -3.32 3.60 13.37
N THR A 134 -2.32 4.45 13.46
CA THR A 134 -1.05 4.33 12.71
C THR A 134 -0.33 3.04 13.05
N PHE A 135 -0.25 2.69 14.33
CA PHE A 135 0.36 1.45 14.80
C PHE A 135 -0.35 0.21 14.28
N LYS A 136 -1.69 0.20 14.28
CA LYS A 136 -2.49 -0.90 13.70
C LYS A 136 -2.14 -1.13 12.23
N ILE A 137 -2.02 -0.07 11.43
CA ILE A 137 -1.63 -0.16 10.03
C ILE A 137 -0.22 -0.74 9.89
N ALA A 138 0.74 -0.25 10.67
CA ALA A 138 2.12 -0.74 10.63
C ALA A 138 2.23 -2.24 10.98
N VAL A 139 1.51 -2.69 12.01
CA VAL A 139 1.44 -4.11 12.39
C VAL A 139 0.78 -4.94 11.29
N ALA A 140 -0.30 -4.45 10.69
CA ALA A 140 -0.99 -5.12 9.59
C ALA A 140 -0.06 -5.34 8.39
N LEU A 141 0.70 -4.31 7.99
CA LEU A 141 1.71 -4.40 6.94
C LEU A 141 2.80 -5.41 7.28
N ALA A 142 3.34 -5.37 8.50
CA ALA A 142 4.38 -6.28 8.93
C ALA A 142 3.93 -7.75 8.91
N ILE A 143 2.72 -8.02 9.40
CA ILE A 143 2.11 -9.37 9.37
C ILE A 143 1.90 -9.82 7.92
N GLY A 144 1.32 -9.00 7.06
CA GLY A 144 1.05 -9.34 5.67
C GLY A 144 2.33 -9.67 4.89
N ILE A 145 3.39 -8.86 5.05
CA ILE A 145 4.70 -9.13 4.44
C ILE A 145 5.27 -10.45 4.97
N SER A 146 5.27 -10.64 6.27
CA SER A 146 5.84 -11.83 6.90
C SER A 146 5.15 -13.10 6.44
N LEU A 147 3.81 -13.10 6.37
CA LEU A 147 3.03 -14.24 5.90
C LEU A 147 3.44 -14.66 4.48
N VAL A 148 3.56 -13.71 3.57
CA VAL A 148 3.92 -13.99 2.18
C VAL A 148 5.38 -14.41 2.07
N LEU A 149 6.30 -13.80 2.81
CA LEU A 149 7.72 -14.15 2.76
C LEU A 149 8.03 -15.51 3.39
N CYS A 150 7.25 -15.95 4.37
CA CYS A 150 7.39 -17.27 4.98
C CYS A 150 7.02 -18.42 4.04
N VAL A 151 6.21 -18.19 3.01
CA VAL A 151 5.86 -19.23 2.03
C VAL A 151 7.07 -19.53 1.13
N PRO A 152 7.62 -20.76 1.14
CA PRO A 152 8.75 -21.08 0.30
C PRO A 152 8.35 -21.05 -1.18
N LEU A 153 9.09 -20.33 -2.01
CA LEU A 153 8.93 -20.43 -3.46
C LEU A 153 9.58 -21.70 -3.96
N PRO A 154 8.99 -22.39 -4.95
CA PRO A 154 9.63 -23.53 -5.59
C PRO A 154 10.97 -23.11 -6.18
N LYS A 155 12.03 -23.74 -5.74
CA LYS A 155 13.38 -23.52 -6.31
C LYS A 155 13.32 -23.93 -7.78
N ARG A 156 13.40 -22.95 -8.66
CA ARG A 156 13.63 -23.24 -10.08
C ARG A 156 15.05 -23.81 -10.22
N LYS A 157 15.13 -25.09 -10.57
CA LYS A 157 16.39 -25.71 -10.98
C LYS A 157 16.94 -25.06 -12.24
#